data_47aa7c0fbc0ecaa66070ba1a8a14d7c3
#
_entry.id   47aa7c0fbc0ecaa66070ba1a8a14d7c3
#
_cell.length_a   1.000
_cell.length_b   1.000
_cell.length_c   1.000
_cell.angle_alpha   90.00
_cell.angle_beta   90.00
_cell.angle_gamma   90.00
#
_symmetry.space_group_name_H-M   'P 1'
#
loop_
_entity.id
_entity.type
_entity.pdbx_description
1 polymer ?
#
loop_
_entity_poly.entity_id
_entity_poly.type
_entity_poly.pdbx_seq_one_letter_code
_entity_poly.pdbx_strand_id
1 'polypeptide(L)'
;MNYEARFGGIGRLYGNSGLSLLRSARIAVVGIGGVGSWAAEALARSGVGTIILMDMDDLCITNTNRQIHALASTIGQSKTETMATRIREINPEAEVIPISNFYTASNAEKLLSAEPDVIIDAIDSLIPKAHLIASCYRGKQPLVTCGGAGGRINPARIEIDDLSRTRGDPLLSSLRYRLKKDYALPLGEKARKLKIPCVFSQETPVYPTCDGKTSCTRDPEFQGKTGCDAGFGSVTHITGTDQKSTRLNSSHHSIS
;
A
#
# COMPACT_ATOMS: atom_id res chain seq x y z
N MET A 1 22.20 -20.07 -1.18
CA MET A 1 22.32 -19.05 -0.09
C MET A 1 21.41 -19.48 1.05
N ASN A 2 21.79 -19.21 2.30
CA ASN A 2 21.05 -19.76 3.46
C ASN A 2 19.89 -18.82 3.84
N TYR A 3 18.65 -19.21 3.54
CA TYR A 3 17.43 -18.50 3.92
C TYR A 3 17.34 -18.29 5.43
N GLU A 4 17.65 -19.30 6.22
CA GLU A 4 17.60 -19.25 7.68
C GLU A 4 18.61 -18.28 8.27
N ALA A 5 19.80 -18.18 7.68
CA ALA A 5 20.78 -17.18 8.10
C ALA A 5 20.27 -15.73 7.87
N ARG A 6 19.50 -15.50 6.78
CA ARG A 6 18.91 -14.18 6.49
C ARG A 6 17.72 -13.88 7.38
N PHE A 7 16.82 -14.83 7.57
CA PHE A 7 15.49 -14.61 8.15
C PHE A 7 15.27 -15.29 9.51
N GLY A 8 16.30 -15.92 10.10
CA GLY A 8 16.20 -16.56 11.42
C GLY A 8 15.74 -15.61 12.55
N GLY A 9 15.99 -14.30 12.41
CA GLY A 9 15.44 -13.29 13.30
C GLY A 9 13.90 -13.22 13.27
N ILE A 10 13.31 -13.46 12.11
CA ILE A 10 11.84 -13.54 11.93
C ILE A 10 11.32 -14.81 12.61
N GLY A 11 12.03 -15.94 12.46
CA GLY A 11 11.68 -17.18 13.14
C GLY A 11 11.72 -17.08 14.66
N ARG A 12 12.67 -16.31 15.22
CA ARG A 12 12.71 -16.05 16.68
C ARG A 12 11.52 -15.20 17.17
N LEU A 13 10.90 -14.41 16.30
CA LEU A 13 9.78 -13.54 16.64
C LEU A 13 8.42 -14.25 16.46
N TYR A 14 8.26 -14.99 15.35
CA TYR A 14 6.98 -15.60 14.96
C TYR A 14 6.97 -17.13 15.05
N GLY A 15 8.06 -17.75 15.52
CA GLY A 15 8.25 -19.19 15.51
C GLY A 15 8.63 -19.72 14.12
N ASN A 16 9.09 -20.99 14.10
CA ASN A 16 9.48 -21.64 12.84
C ASN A 16 8.29 -21.86 11.89
N SER A 17 7.10 -22.09 12.44
CA SER A 17 5.86 -22.21 11.65
C SER A 17 5.51 -20.88 10.96
N GLY A 18 5.64 -19.75 11.67
CA GLY A 18 5.43 -18.43 11.09
C GLY A 18 6.45 -18.10 9.99
N LEU A 19 7.72 -18.47 10.20
CA LEU A 19 8.75 -18.29 9.16
C LEU A 19 8.46 -19.15 7.92
N SER A 20 8.04 -20.40 8.11
CA SER A 20 7.66 -21.30 7.00
C SER A 20 6.45 -20.78 6.24
N LEU A 21 5.45 -20.24 6.96
CA LEU A 21 4.27 -19.62 6.33
C LEU A 21 4.67 -18.43 5.47
N LEU A 22 5.54 -17.53 5.97
CA LEU A 22 6.04 -16.41 5.18
C LEU A 22 6.81 -16.85 3.95
N ARG A 23 7.64 -17.91 4.07
CA ARG A 23 8.39 -18.46 2.94
C ARG A 23 7.49 -19.03 1.84
N SER A 24 6.34 -19.59 2.18
CA SER A 24 5.38 -20.11 1.21
C SER A 24 4.37 -19.06 0.72
N ALA A 25 4.25 -17.92 1.39
CA ALA A 25 3.24 -16.92 1.09
C ALA A 25 3.47 -16.23 -0.26
N ARG A 26 2.36 -15.94 -0.94
CA ARG A 26 2.27 -15.18 -2.18
C ARG A 26 1.54 -13.86 -1.92
N ILE A 27 2.25 -12.75 -1.92
CA ILE A 27 1.66 -11.44 -1.57
C ILE A 27 1.78 -10.47 -2.73
N ALA A 28 0.63 -9.91 -3.12
CA ALA A 28 0.58 -8.87 -4.13
C ALA A 28 0.60 -7.47 -3.50
N VAL A 29 1.37 -6.56 -4.09
CA VAL A 29 1.37 -5.12 -3.76
C VAL A 29 0.92 -4.37 -4.99
N VAL A 30 -0.21 -3.67 -4.89
CA VAL A 30 -0.80 -2.88 -5.98
C VAL A 30 -0.61 -1.39 -5.70
N GLY A 31 0.16 -0.72 -6.57
CA GLY A 31 0.67 0.62 -6.37
C GLY A 31 2.04 0.61 -5.68
N ILE A 32 3.12 0.80 -6.45
CA ILE A 32 4.52 0.79 -5.95
C ILE A 32 5.01 2.24 -5.74
N GLY A 33 4.14 3.04 -5.13
CA GLY A 33 4.43 4.42 -4.74
C GLY A 33 5.07 4.55 -3.36
N GLY A 34 4.73 5.61 -2.63
CA GLY A 34 5.27 5.89 -1.30
C GLY A 34 5.04 4.77 -0.30
N VAL A 35 3.80 4.30 -0.14
CA VAL A 35 3.46 3.23 0.81
C VAL A 35 3.83 1.86 0.25
N GLY A 36 3.46 1.57 -0.99
CA GLY A 36 3.66 0.23 -1.57
C GLY A 36 5.12 -0.17 -1.73
N SER A 37 6.04 0.76 -2.04
CA SER A 37 7.47 0.44 -2.12
C SER A 37 8.05 0.02 -0.78
N TRP A 38 7.66 0.67 0.31
CA TRP A 38 8.05 0.26 1.66
C TRP A 38 7.40 -1.04 2.10
N ALA A 39 6.14 -1.28 1.70
CA ALA A 39 5.47 -2.56 1.94
C ALA A 39 6.23 -3.71 1.26
N ALA A 40 6.58 -3.56 -0.02
CA ALA A 40 7.34 -4.56 -0.76
C ALA A 40 8.73 -4.81 -0.16
N GLU A 41 9.44 -3.76 0.26
CA GLU A 41 10.72 -3.84 1.00
C GLU A 41 10.59 -4.69 2.26
N ALA A 42 9.56 -4.41 3.05
CA ALA A 42 9.37 -5.12 4.31
C ALA A 42 8.94 -6.57 4.14
N LEU A 43 8.15 -6.90 3.11
CA LEU A 43 7.83 -8.27 2.76
C LEU A 43 9.10 -9.04 2.38
N ALA A 44 9.95 -8.46 1.53
CA ALA A 44 11.23 -9.05 1.15
C ALA A 44 12.12 -9.31 2.37
N ARG A 45 12.26 -8.31 3.28
CA ARG A 45 13.03 -8.42 4.53
C ARG A 45 12.41 -9.35 5.56
N SER A 46 11.17 -9.75 5.34
CA SER A 46 10.48 -10.73 6.20
C SER A 46 10.57 -12.14 5.66
N GLY A 47 11.24 -12.35 4.51
CA GLY A 47 11.40 -13.65 3.92
C GLY A 47 10.16 -14.17 3.16
N VAL A 48 9.27 -13.29 2.70
CA VAL A 48 8.14 -13.71 1.86
C VAL A 48 8.63 -14.38 0.59
N GLY A 49 8.04 -15.53 0.25
CA GLY A 49 8.52 -16.37 -0.84
C GLY A 49 8.14 -15.87 -2.22
N THR A 50 6.92 -15.32 -2.40
CA THR A 50 6.51 -14.73 -3.68
C THR A 50 5.95 -13.32 -3.47
N ILE A 51 6.47 -12.36 -4.23
CA ILE A 51 6.02 -10.96 -4.19
C ILE A 51 5.61 -10.54 -5.60
N ILE A 52 4.33 -10.19 -5.76
CA ILE A 52 3.75 -9.71 -7.00
C ILE A 52 3.66 -8.18 -6.90
N LEU A 53 4.22 -7.46 -7.86
CA LEU A 53 4.29 -6.01 -7.89
C LEU A 53 3.47 -5.50 -9.07
N MET A 54 2.50 -4.60 -8.84
CA MET A 54 1.69 -4.05 -9.93
C MET A 54 1.71 -2.51 -9.89
N ASP A 55 2.32 -1.91 -10.90
CA ASP A 55 2.38 -0.47 -11.16
C ASP A 55 2.83 -0.26 -12.61
N MET A 56 2.50 0.87 -13.24
CA MET A 56 2.93 1.17 -14.61
C MET A 56 3.90 2.37 -14.68
N ASP A 57 4.03 3.13 -13.58
CA ASP A 57 4.83 4.35 -13.58
C ASP A 57 6.33 4.07 -13.61
N ASP A 58 7.05 5.07 -14.12
CA ASP A 58 8.48 5.21 -13.93
C ASP A 58 8.82 6.04 -12.68
N LEU A 59 10.05 5.91 -12.22
CA LEU A 59 10.59 6.68 -11.11
C LEU A 59 10.88 8.12 -11.53
N CYS A 60 10.25 9.06 -10.83
CA CYS A 60 10.49 10.49 -10.99
C CYS A 60 11.38 11.02 -9.87
N ILE A 61 12.16 12.07 -10.14
CA ILE A 61 13.01 12.72 -9.13
C ILE A 61 12.19 13.22 -7.91
N THR A 62 10.95 13.62 -8.13
CA THR A 62 10.01 14.04 -7.07
C THR A 62 9.56 12.90 -6.16
N ASN A 63 9.90 11.65 -6.49
CA ASN A 63 9.60 10.49 -5.65
C ASN A 63 10.65 10.24 -4.56
N THR A 64 11.82 10.88 -4.66
CA THR A 64 12.98 10.65 -3.78
C THR A 64 12.67 10.86 -2.29
N ASN A 65 11.74 11.76 -1.97
CA ASN A 65 11.37 12.09 -0.59
C ASN A 65 10.55 11.00 0.13
N ARG A 66 10.04 9.96 -0.59
CA ARG A 66 9.11 9.00 0.01
C ARG A 66 9.13 7.58 -0.58
N GLN A 67 9.78 7.34 -1.71
CA GLN A 67 9.83 6.02 -2.35
C GLN A 67 11.24 5.44 -2.21
N ILE A 68 11.37 4.27 -1.59
CA ILE A 68 12.68 3.68 -1.23
C ILE A 68 13.57 3.35 -2.43
N HIS A 69 12.99 3.07 -3.57
CA HIS A 69 13.69 2.72 -4.81
C HIS A 69 13.98 3.92 -5.70
N ALA A 70 13.54 5.14 -5.32
CA ALA A 70 13.83 6.38 -6.05
C ALA A 70 15.21 6.93 -5.65
N LEU A 71 16.24 6.53 -6.37
CA LEU A 71 17.64 6.90 -6.20
C LEU A 71 18.13 7.65 -7.46
N ALA A 72 19.24 8.39 -7.36
CA ALA A 72 19.81 9.08 -8.52
C ALA A 72 20.08 8.14 -9.71
N SER A 73 20.48 6.89 -9.41
CA SER A 73 20.76 5.86 -10.43
C SER A 73 19.53 5.18 -11.02
N THR A 74 18.34 5.37 -10.43
CA THR A 74 17.12 4.66 -10.84
C THR A 74 16.04 5.58 -11.42
N ILE A 75 16.24 6.90 -11.40
CA ILE A 75 15.28 7.85 -11.99
C ILE A 75 15.11 7.54 -13.48
N GLY A 76 13.85 7.51 -13.94
CA GLY A 76 13.45 7.15 -15.30
C GLY A 76 13.29 5.65 -15.54
N GLN A 77 13.58 4.80 -14.55
CA GLN A 77 13.36 3.35 -14.65
C GLN A 77 11.96 2.98 -14.14
N SER A 78 11.43 1.83 -14.62
CA SER A 78 10.16 1.28 -14.16
C SER A 78 10.18 1.03 -12.65
N LYS A 79 9.14 1.46 -11.94
CA LYS A 79 8.97 1.23 -10.49
C LYS A 79 8.97 -0.26 -10.15
N THR A 80 8.22 -1.07 -10.90
CA THR A 80 8.09 -2.50 -10.63
C THR A 80 9.39 -3.26 -10.86
N GLU A 81 10.09 -2.98 -11.95
CA GLU A 81 11.35 -3.67 -12.27
C GLU A 81 12.48 -3.26 -11.31
N THR A 82 12.56 -1.97 -10.98
CA THR A 82 13.56 -1.48 -10.01
C THR A 82 13.31 -2.10 -8.63
N MET A 83 12.04 -2.17 -8.21
CA MET A 83 11.70 -2.80 -6.94
C MET A 83 11.94 -4.31 -6.96
N ALA A 84 11.68 -4.98 -8.08
CA ALA A 84 11.94 -6.41 -8.24
C ALA A 84 13.45 -6.73 -8.14
N THR A 85 14.30 -5.92 -8.76
CA THR A 85 15.75 -6.04 -8.64
C THR A 85 16.20 -5.91 -7.18
N ARG A 86 15.69 -4.89 -6.49
CA ARG A 86 15.98 -4.66 -5.08
C ARG A 86 15.53 -5.81 -4.18
N ILE A 87 14.34 -6.37 -4.41
CA ILE A 87 13.82 -7.51 -3.65
C ILE A 87 14.71 -8.75 -3.83
N ARG A 88 15.18 -9.03 -5.06
CA ARG A 88 16.06 -10.16 -5.33
C ARG A 88 17.42 -10.03 -4.64
N GLU A 89 17.92 -8.82 -4.44
CA GLU A 89 19.13 -8.58 -3.65
C GLU A 89 18.91 -8.83 -2.15
N ILE A 90 17.73 -8.50 -1.62
CA ILE A 90 17.34 -8.73 -0.22
C ILE A 90 17.05 -10.21 0.04
N ASN A 91 16.23 -10.82 -0.80
CA ASN A 91 15.81 -12.21 -0.74
C ASN A 91 16.05 -12.91 -2.10
N PRO A 92 17.24 -13.46 -2.35
CA PRO A 92 17.53 -14.11 -3.62
C PRO A 92 16.71 -15.37 -3.91
N GLU A 93 16.04 -15.92 -2.89
CA GLU A 93 15.16 -17.08 -3.03
C GLU A 93 13.71 -16.68 -3.34
N ALA A 94 13.37 -15.38 -3.29
CA ALA A 94 12.03 -14.92 -3.59
C ALA A 94 11.72 -14.98 -5.09
N GLU A 95 10.56 -15.51 -5.41
CA GLU A 95 9.93 -15.30 -6.71
C GLU A 95 9.36 -13.87 -6.76
N VAL A 96 9.79 -13.05 -7.72
CA VAL A 96 9.28 -11.69 -7.88
C VAL A 96 8.65 -11.54 -9.25
N ILE A 97 7.36 -11.20 -9.26
CA ILE A 97 6.53 -11.08 -10.46
C ILE A 97 6.17 -9.60 -10.68
N PRO A 98 6.93 -8.85 -11.49
CA PRO A 98 6.58 -7.49 -11.84
C PRO A 98 5.49 -7.49 -12.92
N ILE A 99 4.43 -6.68 -12.70
CA ILE A 99 3.33 -6.45 -13.64
C ILE A 99 3.32 -4.96 -13.97
N SER A 100 3.92 -4.58 -15.09
CA SER A 100 4.00 -3.20 -15.58
C SER A 100 2.67 -2.74 -16.18
N ASN A 101 1.63 -2.68 -15.36
CA ASN A 101 0.31 -2.20 -15.70
C ASN A 101 -0.32 -1.47 -14.51
N PHE A 102 -1.09 -0.41 -14.75
CA PHE A 102 -2.02 0.07 -13.73
C PHE A 102 -3.13 -0.96 -13.51
N TYR A 103 -3.57 -1.09 -12.26
CA TYR A 103 -4.76 -1.87 -11.96
C TYR A 103 -6.01 -1.18 -12.52
N THR A 104 -6.79 -1.91 -13.28
CA THR A 104 -8.10 -1.49 -13.82
C THR A 104 -9.10 -2.64 -13.75
N ALA A 105 -10.39 -2.34 -13.94
CA ALA A 105 -11.40 -3.38 -14.02
C ALA A 105 -11.15 -4.36 -15.18
N SER A 106 -10.61 -3.89 -16.29
CA SER A 106 -10.37 -4.70 -17.49
C SER A 106 -9.15 -5.62 -17.38
N ASN A 107 -8.24 -5.37 -16.45
CA ASN A 107 -7.03 -6.20 -16.27
C ASN A 107 -6.90 -6.83 -14.87
N ALA A 108 -7.96 -6.78 -14.07
CA ALA A 108 -8.00 -7.37 -12.73
C ALA A 108 -7.60 -8.87 -12.73
N GLU A 109 -7.94 -9.58 -13.80
CA GLU A 109 -7.61 -10.99 -13.97
C GLU A 109 -6.08 -11.24 -14.01
N LYS A 110 -5.27 -10.32 -14.54
CA LYS A 110 -3.80 -10.44 -14.52
C LYS A 110 -3.23 -10.49 -13.09
N LEU A 111 -3.84 -9.76 -12.17
CA LEU A 111 -3.45 -9.79 -10.76
C LEU A 111 -3.92 -11.08 -10.10
N LEU A 112 -5.17 -11.47 -10.33
CA LEU A 112 -5.78 -12.64 -9.69
C LEU A 112 -5.21 -13.96 -10.21
N SER A 113 -4.82 -14.03 -11.49
CA SER A 113 -4.18 -15.22 -12.08
C SER A 113 -2.79 -15.53 -11.51
N ALA A 114 -2.16 -14.57 -10.80
CA ALA A 114 -0.95 -14.81 -10.04
C ALA A 114 -1.21 -15.46 -8.66
N GLU A 115 -2.47 -15.74 -8.33
CA GLU A 115 -2.95 -16.43 -7.13
C GLU A 115 -2.34 -15.88 -5.81
N PRO A 116 -2.51 -14.58 -5.49
CA PRO A 116 -2.01 -14.05 -4.25
C PRO A 116 -2.83 -14.55 -3.05
N ASP A 117 -2.17 -14.95 -1.98
CA ASP A 117 -2.83 -15.24 -0.69
C ASP A 117 -3.42 -13.97 -0.06
N VAL A 118 -2.69 -12.85 -0.21
CA VAL A 118 -3.10 -11.53 0.31
C VAL A 118 -2.73 -10.44 -0.69
N ILE A 119 -3.62 -9.45 -0.83
CA ILE A 119 -3.37 -8.25 -1.63
C ILE A 119 -3.18 -7.06 -0.70
N ILE A 120 -2.11 -6.29 -0.90
CA ILE A 120 -1.89 -4.99 -0.28
C ILE A 120 -2.26 -3.91 -1.31
N ASP A 121 -3.32 -3.18 -1.01
CA ASP A 121 -3.80 -2.08 -1.84
C ASP A 121 -3.19 -0.75 -1.38
N ALA A 122 -2.20 -0.27 -2.11
CA ALA A 122 -1.53 1.02 -1.93
C ALA A 122 -1.85 2.01 -3.08
N ILE A 123 -2.99 1.81 -3.76
CA ILE A 123 -3.46 2.71 -4.81
C ILE A 123 -3.94 4.02 -4.18
N ASP A 124 -3.57 5.16 -4.74
CA ASP A 124 -4.03 6.50 -4.34
C ASP A 124 -5.22 7.03 -5.17
N SER A 125 -5.49 6.40 -6.31
CA SER A 125 -6.61 6.74 -7.19
C SER A 125 -7.90 6.06 -6.76
N LEU A 126 -8.96 6.86 -6.58
CA LEU A 126 -10.24 6.43 -5.99
C LEU A 126 -10.97 5.34 -6.79
N ILE A 127 -11.00 5.46 -8.13
CA ILE A 127 -11.80 4.54 -8.98
C ILE A 127 -11.21 3.13 -8.99
N PRO A 128 -9.92 2.92 -9.34
CA PRO A 128 -9.33 1.59 -9.33
C PRO A 128 -9.28 0.99 -7.91
N LYS A 129 -9.01 1.80 -6.89
CA LYS A 129 -9.03 1.36 -5.49
C LYS A 129 -10.42 0.82 -5.09
N ALA A 130 -11.48 1.52 -5.41
CA ALA A 130 -12.84 1.06 -5.11
C ALA A 130 -13.18 -0.23 -5.85
N HIS A 131 -12.79 -0.36 -7.12
CA HIS A 131 -12.99 -1.57 -7.89
C HIS A 131 -12.23 -2.76 -7.29
N LEU A 132 -10.94 -2.59 -6.97
CA LEU A 132 -10.10 -3.64 -6.37
C LEU A 132 -10.72 -4.16 -5.06
N ILE A 133 -11.08 -3.25 -4.16
CA ILE A 133 -11.68 -3.60 -2.87
C ILE A 133 -13.02 -4.32 -3.05
N ALA A 134 -13.88 -3.83 -3.95
CA ALA A 134 -15.18 -4.46 -4.21
C ALA A 134 -15.03 -5.87 -4.81
N SER A 135 -14.07 -6.06 -5.72
CA SER A 135 -13.76 -7.35 -6.33
C SER A 135 -13.23 -8.34 -5.30
N CYS A 136 -12.27 -7.91 -4.47
CA CYS A 136 -11.73 -8.74 -3.38
C CYS A 136 -12.80 -9.10 -2.36
N TYR A 137 -13.64 -8.15 -1.96
CA TYR A 137 -14.73 -8.40 -1.02
C TYR A 137 -15.72 -9.46 -1.53
N ARG A 138 -16.13 -9.37 -2.80
CA ARG A 138 -17.04 -10.35 -3.44
C ARG A 138 -16.37 -11.70 -3.64
N GLY A 139 -15.11 -11.72 -4.07
CA GLY A 139 -14.31 -12.92 -4.27
C GLY A 139 -13.79 -13.55 -2.98
N LYS A 140 -14.03 -12.93 -1.83
CA LYS A 140 -13.46 -13.33 -0.53
C LYS A 140 -11.92 -13.39 -0.54
N GLN A 141 -11.29 -12.62 -1.42
CA GLN A 141 -9.84 -12.49 -1.49
C GLN A 141 -9.34 -11.64 -0.32
N PRO A 142 -8.43 -12.15 0.52
CA PRO A 142 -7.84 -11.36 1.59
C PRO A 142 -7.16 -10.09 1.04
N LEU A 143 -7.48 -8.94 1.66
CA LEU A 143 -6.95 -7.66 1.25
C LEU A 143 -6.73 -6.77 2.47
N VAL A 144 -5.62 -6.03 2.44
CA VAL A 144 -5.34 -4.90 3.36
C VAL A 144 -5.25 -3.64 2.51
N THR A 145 -5.90 -2.57 2.93
CA THR A 145 -5.87 -1.29 2.20
C THR A 145 -5.26 -0.18 3.05
N CYS A 146 -4.81 0.89 2.44
CA CYS A 146 -4.34 2.08 3.14
C CYS A 146 -5.07 3.35 2.70
N GLY A 147 -5.11 4.33 3.60
CA GLY A 147 -5.60 5.69 3.34
C GLY A 147 -4.57 6.56 2.62
N GLY A 148 -4.83 7.86 2.59
CA GLY A 148 -3.91 8.84 2.02
C GLY A 148 -2.76 9.17 2.96
N ALA A 149 -1.52 8.97 2.52
CA ALA A 149 -0.31 9.35 3.27
C ALA A 149 0.10 10.82 3.07
N GLY A 150 -0.48 11.52 2.08
CA GLY A 150 -0.16 12.91 1.80
C GLY A 150 -0.70 13.88 2.84
N GLY A 151 0.06 14.96 3.12
CA GLY A 151 -0.29 15.99 4.09
C GLY A 151 -0.18 15.54 5.55
N ARG A 152 0.47 14.42 5.85
CA ARG A 152 0.64 13.88 7.20
C ARG A 152 2.08 14.08 7.68
N ILE A 153 2.23 14.32 8.99
CA ILE A 153 3.53 14.64 9.61
C ILE A 153 3.80 13.74 10.82
N ASN A 154 2.77 13.34 11.56
CA ASN A 154 2.92 12.61 12.81
C ASN A 154 2.66 11.10 12.64
N PRO A 155 3.69 10.25 12.60
CA PRO A 155 3.54 8.81 12.42
C PRO A 155 2.86 8.11 13.63
N ALA A 156 2.84 8.75 14.80
CA ALA A 156 2.15 8.22 15.97
C ALA A 156 0.61 8.28 15.86
N ARG A 157 0.08 8.98 14.84
CA ARG A 157 -1.36 9.07 14.54
C ARG A 157 -1.83 8.05 13.51
N ILE A 158 -0.94 7.15 13.09
CA ILE A 158 -1.28 6.04 12.18
C ILE A 158 -1.92 4.92 12.98
N GLU A 159 -3.07 4.48 12.52
CA GLU A 159 -3.91 3.46 13.16
C GLU A 159 -4.33 2.37 12.16
N ILE A 160 -4.79 1.26 12.71
CA ILE A 160 -5.41 0.18 11.95
C ILE A 160 -6.82 -0.04 12.48
N ASP A 161 -7.81 0.00 11.60
CA ASP A 161 -9.17 -0.44 11.91
C ASP A 161 -9.81 -1.06 10.65
N ASP A 162 -11.02 -1.55 10.79
CA ASP A 162 -11.84 -1.96 9.65
C ASP A 162 -12.15 -0.76 8.74
N LEU A 163 -12.07 -0.92 7.42
CA LEU A 163 -12.35 0.13 6.46
C LEU A 163 -13.69 0.85 6.71
N SER A 164 -14.70 0.13 7.20
CA SER A 164 -16.01 0.70 7.54
C SER A 164 -15.97 1.69 8.71
N ARG A 165 -14.93 1.66 9.53
CA ARG A 165 -14.78 2.45 10.77
C ARG A 165 -13.74 3.55 10.70
N THR A 166 -12.98 3.63 9.62
CA THR A 166 -11.93 4.65 9.44
C THR A 166 -12.51 6.08 9.51
N ARG A 167 -11.74 7.01 10.07
CA ARG A 167 -12.14 8.42 10.27
C ARG A 167 -10.99 9.36 9.89
N GLY A 168 -11.32 10.63 9.62
CA GLY A 168 -10.32 11.69 9.43
C GLY A 168 -9.55 11.64 8.10
N ASP A 169 -9.78 10.64 7.26
CA ASP A 169 -9.12 10.50 5.96
C ASP A 169 -10.09 10.82 4.81
N PRO A 170 -9.82 11.87 4.01
CA PRO A 170 -10.70 12.27 2.90
C PRO A 170 -10.80 11.22 1.78
N LEU A 171 -9.69 10.52 1.47
CA LEU A 171 -9.68 9.46 0.45
C LEU A 171 -10.58 8.31 0.88
N LEU A 172 -10.45 7.86 2.12
CA LEU A 172 -11.26 6.76 2.66
C LEU A 172 -12.73 7.14 2.82
N SER A 173 -13.02 8.41 3.13
CA SER A 173 -14.41 8.90 3.16
C SER A 173 -15.07 8.80 1.79
N SER A 174 -14.40 9.30 0.75
CA SER A 174 -14.86 9.21 -0.63
C SER A 174 -14.94 7.75 -1.11
N LEU A 175 -13.99 6.92 -0.69
CA LEU A 175 -13.95 5.49 -1.01
C LEU A 175 -15.16 4.75 -0.42
N ARG A 176 -15.47 4.95 0.87
CA ARG A 176 -16.66 4.33 1.50
C ARG A 176 -17.96 4.75 0.84
N TYR A 177 -18.07 6.03 0.50
CA TYR A 177 -19.23 6.53 -0.25
C TYR A 177 -19.39 5.79 -1.58
N ARG A 178 -18.30 5.67 -2.35
CA ARG A 178 -18.32 5.00 -3.65
C ARG A 178 -18.58 3.50 -3.52
N LEU A 179 -17.95 2.81 -2.58
CA LEU A 179 -18.18 1.40 -2.33
C LEU A 179 -19.65 1.10 -1.99
N LYS A 180 -20.29 1.98 -1.21
CA LYS A 180 -21.72 1.86 -0.91
C LYS A 180 -22.60 2.13 -2.13
N LYS A 181 -22.32 3.23 -2.85
CA LYS A 181 -23.15 3.71 -3.96
C LYS A 181 -23.02 2.82 -5.21
N ASP A 182 -21.78 2.58 -5.64
CA ASP A 182 -21.51 1.98 -6.96
C ASP A 182 -21.39 0.46 -6.89
N TYR A 183 -21.04 -0.08 -5.71
CA TYR A 183 -20.78 -1.52 -5.52
C TYR A 183 -21.71 -2.21 -4.51
N ALA A 184 -22.61 -1.46 -3.87
CA ALA A 184 -23.58 -1.94 -2.89
C ALA A 184 -22.96 -2.68 -1.68
N LEU A 185 -21.73 -2.31 -1.27
CA LEU A 185 -21.14 -2.87 -0.05
C LEU A 185 -21.95 -2.42 1.18
N PRO A 186 -22.07 -3.29 2.21
CA PRO A 186 -22.86 -3.01 3.40
C PRO A 186 -22.14 -2.01 4.33
N LEU A 187 -22.17 -0.74 3.94
CA LEU A 187 -21.56 0.38 4.63
C LEU A 187 -22.62 1.32 5.22
N GLY A 188 -22.47 1.72 6.48
CA GLY A 188 -23.36 2.63 7.19
C GLY A 188 -23.20 2.52 8.70
N GLU A 189 -23.86 3.37 9.48
CA GLU A 189 -23.69 3.46 10.93
C GLU A 189 -24.01 2.16 11.69
N LYS A 190 -24.98 1.39 11.21
CA LYS A 190 -25.40 0.11 11.80
C LYS A 190 -24.82 -1.11 11.05
N ALA A 191 -23.94 -0.89 10.06
CA ALA A 191 -23.39 -1.98 9.28
C ALA A 191 -22.37 -2.80 10.09
N ARG A 192 -22.31 -4.10 9.80
CA ARG A 192 -21.24 -4.97 10.32
C ARG A 192 -19.89 -4.57 9.72
N LYS A 193 -18.80 -4.90 10.40
CA LYS A 193 -17.44 -4.73 9.86
C LYS A 193 -17.32 -5.44 8.51
N LEU A 194 -16.63 -4.81 7.56
CA LEU A 194 -16.33 -5.41 6.25
C LEU A 194 -15.28 -6.53 6.35
N LYS A 195 -14.55 -6.59 7.46
CA LYS A 195 -13.36 -7.44 7.64
C LYS A 195 -12.23 -7.11 6.65
N ILE A 196 -12.15 -5.84 6.29
CA ILE A 196 -11.07 -5.28 5.46
C ILE A 196 -10.19 -4.41 6.35
N PRO A 197 -9.02 -4.88 6.79
CA PRO A 197 -8.07 -4.07 7.53
C PRO A 197 -7.65 -2.85 6.70
N CYS A 198 -7.66 -1.69 7.34
CA CYS A 198 -7.26 -0.44 6.71
C CYS A 198 -6.26 0.29 7.60
N VAL A 199 -5.12 0.65 7.04
CA VAL A 199 -4.12 1.50 7.69
C VAL A 199 -4.38 2.94 7.29
N PHE A 200 -4.46 3.86 8.25
CA PHE A 200 -4.77 5.26 7.99
C PHE A 200 -4.28 6.16 9.12
N SER A 201 -4.21 7.46 8.86
CA SER A 201 -3.93 8.45 9.89
C SER A 201 -5.18 9.27 10.21
N GLN A 202 -5.44 9.49 11.50
CA GLN A 202 -6.46 10.42 11.96
C GLN A 202 -5.99 11.89 11.97
N GLU A 203 -4.76 12.14 11.58
CA GLU A 203 -4.23 13.49 11.50
C GLU A 203 -4.95 14.29 10.42
N THR A 204 -5.33 15.54 10.71
CA THR A 204 -5.85 16.46 9.69
C THR A 204 -4.76 16.74 8.66
N PRO A 205 -5.02 16.55 7.35
CA PRO A 205 -4.01 16.81 6.33
C PRO A 205 -3.59 18.28 6.31
N VAL A 206 -2.30 18.51 6.09
CA VAL A 206 -1.74 19.82 5.85
C VAL A 206 -1.65 20.06 4.35
N TYR A 207 -2.09 21.23 3.91
CA TYR A 207 -2.12 21.66 2.51
C TYR A 207 -1.11 22.78 2.29
N PRO A 208 -0.43 22.84 1.14
CA PRO A 208 0.37 24.00 0.77
C PRO A 208 -0.55 25.21 0.48
N THR A 209 -0.03 26.41 0.77
CA THR A 209 -0.69 27.69 0.44
C THR A 209 0.11 28.44 -0.62
N CYS A 210 -0.51 29.42 -1.30
CA CYS A 210 0.13 30.18 -2.38
C CYS A 210 1.35 31.00 -1.91
N ASP A 211 1.42 31.35 -0.62
CA ASP A 211 2.54 32.09 -0.02
C ASP A 211 3.70 31.20 0.47
N GLY A 212 3.67 29.90 0.13
CA GLY A 212 4.71 28.94 0.52
C GLY A 212 4.61 28.45 1.95
N LYS A 213 3.51 28.77 2.65
CA LYS A 213 3.20 28.22 3.99
C LYS A 213 2.34 26.98 3.89
N THR A 214 1.86 26.51 5.01
CA THR A 214 0.96 25.36 5.11
C THR A 214 -0.27 25.70 5.97
N SER A 215 -1.41 25.09 5.63
CA SER A 215 -2.68 25.27 6.34
C SER A 215 -3.39 23.93 6.48
N CYS A 216 -4.19 23.77 7.53
CA CYS A 216 -5.11 22.64 7.68
C CYS A 216 -6.40 22.82 6.83
N THR A 217 -6.58 23.98 6.21
CA THR A 217 -7.68 24.27 5.29
C THR A 217 -7.13 24.38 3.89
N ARG A 218 -7.77 23.69 2.93
CA ARG A 218 -7.36 23.77 1.53
C ARG A 218 -7.58 25.18 1.02
N ASP A 219 -6.56 25.79 0.44
CA ASP A 219 -6.64 27.09 -0.21
C ASP A 219 -7.43 26.97 -1.52
N PRO A 220 -8.57 27.67 -1.68
CA PRO A 220 -9.36 27.61 -2.91
C PRO A 220 -8.61 28.13 -4.14
N GLU A 221 -7.64 29.04 -3.93
CA GLU A 221 -6.83 29.64 -5.00
C GLU A 221 -5.64 28.76 -5.39
N PHE A 222 -5.26 27.81 -4.53
CA PHE A 222 -4.24 26.83 -4.83
C PHE A 222 -4.81 25.78 -5.78
N GLN A 223 -4.95 26.16 -7.04
CA GLN A 223 -5.16 25.21 -8.14
C GLN A 223 -3.80 24.62 -8.45
N GLY A 224 -3.48 23.49 -7.81
CA GLY A 224 -2.24 22.77 -8.07
C GLY A 224 -2.06 22.54 -9.55
N LYS A 225 -0.87 22.83 -10.06
CA LYS A 225 -0.50 22.51 -11.44
C LYS A 225 -0.76 21.02 -11.66
N THR A 226 -1.41 20.69 -12.76
CA THR A 226 -1.62 19.30 -13.18
C THR A 226 -0.26 18.64 -13.42
N GLY A 227 0.20 17.77 -12.53
CA GLY A 227 1.49 17.09 -12.61
C GLY A 227 1.92 16.50 -11.25
N CYS A 228 3.10 15.91 -11.20
CA CYS A 228 3.68 15.33 -9.98
C CYS A 228 3.83 16.33 -8.82
N ASP A 229 3.77 17.63 -9.09
CA ASP A 229 3.92 18.72 -8.11
C ASP A 229 2.57 19.25 -7.58
N ALA A 230 1.45 18.74 -8.07
CA ALA A 230 0.10 19.25 -7.75
C ALA A 230 -0.51 18.63 -6.48
N GLY A 231 0.24 17.84 -5.73
CA GLY A 231 -0.26 17.04 -4.61
C GLY A 231 0.09 17.60 -3.23
N PHE A 232 -0.43 16.90 -2.23
CA PHE A 232 0.02 17.05 -0.85
C PHE A 232 1.52 16.80 -0.72
N GLY A 233 2.19 17.52 0.16
CA GLY A 233 3.50 17.12 0.64
C GLY A 233 3.45 15.70 1.22
N SER A 234 4.53 14.96 1.10
CA SER A 234 4.66 13.62 1.65
C SER A 234 6.07 13.42 2.21
N VAL A 235 6.22 12.52 3.16
CA VAL A 235 7.49 12.30 3.84
C VAL A 235 7.67 10.82 4.20
N THR A 236 8.92 10.35 4.12
CA THR A 236 9.29 8.94 4.27
C THR A 236 8.83 8.31 5.58
N HIS A 237 8.93 9.01 6.71
CA HIS A 237 8.57 8.44 8.01
C HIS A 237 7.05 8.18 8.15
N ILE A 238 6.20 8.85 7.37
CA ILE A 238 4.77 8.52 7.27
C ILE A 238 4.57 7.28 6.38
N THR A 239 5.07 7.31 5.16
CA THR A 239 4.86 6.21 4.21
C THR A 239 5.48 4.90 4.67
N GLY A 240 6.64 4.96 5.35
CA GLY A 240 7.29 3.79 5.92
C GLY A 240 6.60 3.26 7.19
N THR A 241 5.88 4.09 7.95
CA THR A 241 5.12 3.65 9.13
C THR A 241 3.77 3.05 8.74
N ASP A 242 3.07 3.61 7.75
CA ASP A 242 1.87 3.02 7.15
C ASP A 242 2.10 1.55 6.76
N GLN A 243 3.28 1.25 6.24
CA GLN A 243 3.69 -0.08 5.89
C GLN A 243 3.84 -1.03 7.10
N LYS A 244 4.43 -0.60 8.23
CA LYS A 244 4.59 -1.45 9.42
C LYS A 244 3.25 -1.98 9.92
N SER A 245 2.24 -1.14 9.90
CA SER A 245 0.89 -1.47 10.32
C SER A 245 0.19 -2.45 9.37
N THR A 246 0.43 -2.34 8.07
CA THR A 246 -0.10 -3.25 7.05
C THR A 246 0.43 -4.67 7.21
N ARG A 247 1.70 -4.83 7.62
CA ARG A 247 2.35 -6.13 7.82
C ARG A 247 1.79 -6.90 9.03
N LEU A 248 1.51 -6.23 10.16
CA LEU A 248 1.04 -6.88 11.38
C LEU A 248 -0.32 -7.56 11.20
N ASN A 249 -1.18 -7.03 10.34
CA ASN A 249 -2.52 -7.59 10.12
C ASN A 249 -2.56 -8.75 9.14
N SER A 250 -1.67 -8.81 8.16
CA SER A 250 -1.63 -9.94 7.21
C SER A 250 -1.20 -11.25 7.89
N SER A 251 -0.38 -11.19 8.96
CA SER A 251 0.04 -12.36 9.72
C SER A 251 -1.02 -12.88 10.72
N HIS A 252 -1.94 -12.02 11.19
CA HIS A 252 -2.97 -12.43 12.16
C HIS A 252 -4.23 -13.03 11.51
N HIS A 253 -4.52 -12.74 10.24
CA HIS A 253 -5.69 -13.29 9.55
C HIS A 253 -5.47 -14.68 8.95
N SER A 254 -4.23 -15.14 8.87
CA SER A 254 -3.86 -16.47 8.36
C SER A 254 -3.74 -17.54 9.44
N ILE A 255 -3.91 -17.19 10.73
CA ILE A 255 -3.64 -18.08 11.89
C ILE A 255 -4.93 -18.43 12.67
N SER A 256 -6.11 -17.98 12.20
CA SER A 256 -7.39 -18.33 12.85
C SER A 256 -8.31 -19.15 11.96
#